data_0ae5dd14a209b5e554954e326977cf0e
#
_entry.id   0ae5dd14a209b5e554954e326977cf0e
#
_cell.length_a   1.000
_cell.length_b   1.000
_cell.length_c   1.000
_cell.angle_alpha   90.00
_cell.angle_beta   90.00
_cell.angle_gamma   90.00
#
_symmetry.space_group_name_H-M   'P 1'
#
loop_
_entity.id
_entity.type
_entity.pdbx_description
1 polymer ?
#
loop_
_entity_poly.entity_id
_entity_poly.type
_entity_poly.pdbx_seq_one_letter_code
_entity_poly.pdbx_strand_id
1 'polypeptide(L)'
;MMGAMASVEKEIFVPAKTGASTTLRKGQLLRLTDLDGRQPIDFWAFSQENPWEHLSCEHTKTSIQRLYPVQGDSAYTNYRRPIINVVEDNSPGQHDMESAACDQPRNKELGGTVEHTN
;
A
#
# COMPACT_ATOMS: atom_id res chain seq x y z
N MET A 1 -4.86 1.72 28.87
CA MET A 1 -3.80 2.73 28.81
C MET A 1 -3.71 3.28 27.39
N MET A 2 -3.73 4.54 27.29
CA MET A 2 -3.49 5.20 26.02
C MET A 2 -2.02 5.10 25.65
N GLY A 3 -1.70 4.52 24.53
CA GLY A 3 -0.36 4.62 23.98
C GLY A 3 -0.03 6.08 23.68
N ALA A 4 1.23 6.44 23.77
CA ALA A 4 1.69 7.73 23.31
C ALA A 4 1.38 7.86 21.82
N MET A 5 0.85 8.99 21.41
CA MET A 5 0.72 9.28 19.98
C MET A 5 2.12 9.37 19.38
N ALA A 6 2.35 8.62 18.31
CA ALA A 6 3.59 8.72 17.58
C ALA A 6 3.77 10.16 17.07
N SER A 7 4.93 10.75 17.29
CA SER A 7 5.28 12.02 16.68
C SER A 7 5.47 11.84 15.17
N VAL A 8 5.01 12.80 14.38
CA VAL A 8 5.24 12.81 12.94
C VAL A 8 6.68 13.24 12.67
N GLU A 9 7.51 12.32 12.19
CA GLU A 9 8.89 12.61 11.85
C GLU A 9 9.03 13.21 10.43
N LYS A 10 8.16 12.80 9.54
CA LYS A 10 8.21 13.23 8.14
C LYS A 10 6.80 13.18 7.54
N GLU A 11 6.49 14.20 6.78
CA GLU A 11 5.24 14.27 6.03
C GLU A 11 5.56 14.46 4.55
N ILE A 12 4.87 13.70 3.69
CA ILE A 12 5.04 13.78 2.25
C ILE A 12 3.66 13.98 1.64
N PHE A 13 3.47 15.10 0.95
CA PHE A 13 2.29 15.31 0.14
C PHE A 13 2.54 14.72 -1.25
N VAL A 14 1.62 13.86 -1.69
CA VAL A 14 1.68 13.20 -2.99
C VAL A 14 0.54 13.74 -3.85
N PRO A 15 0.82 14.66 -4.78
CA PRO A 15 -0.20 15.15 -5.70
C PRO A 15 -0.78 14.02 -6.56
N ALA A 16 -2.02 14.21 -7.02
CA ALA A 16 -2.64 13.27 -7.96
C ALA A 16 -1.74 13.01 -9.17
N LYS A 17 -1.75 11.77 -9.66
CA LYS A 17 -0.94 11.32 -10.81
C LYS A 17 0.57 11.38 -10.57
N THR A 18 1.00 11.38 -9.33
CA THR A 18 2.42 11.31 -8.97
C THR A 18 2.65 10.19 -7.98
N GLY A 19 3.91 9.91 -7.70
CA GLY A 19 4.31 8.93 -6.71
C GLY A 19 5.40 9.47 -5.80
N ALA A 20 5.57 8.83 -4.66
CA ALA A 20 6.64 9.12 -3.73
C ALA A 20 7.13 7.82 -3.10
N SER A 21 8.33 7.85 -2.58
CA SER A 21 8.89 6.72 -1.85
C SER A 21 9.55 7.19 -0.56
N THR A 22 9.58 6.31 0.41
CA THR A 22 10.25 6.54 1.68
C THR A 22 10.76 5.21 2.22
N THR A 23 11.66 5.28 3.18
CA THR A 23 12.17 4.09 3.86
C THR A 23 11.55 4.02 5.26
N LEU A 24 11.10 2.84 5.63
CA LEU A 24 10.59 2.53 6.97
C LEU A 24 11.50 1.51 7.63
N ARG A 25 11.84 1.78 8.89
CA ARG A 25 12.54 0.83 9.75
C ARG A 25 11.53 0.04 10.55
N LYS A 26 11.93 -1.14 11.00
CA LYS A 26 11.14 -1.94 11.92
C LYS A 26 10.67 -1.11 13.12
N GLY A 27 9.36 -1.16 13.41
CA GLY A 27 8.74 -0.44 14.50
C GLY A 27 8.25 0.95 14.15
N GLN A 28 8.60 1.50 12.99
CA GLN A 28 8.05 2.77 12.52
C GLN A 28 6.67 2.58 11.91
N LEU A 29 5.88 3.64 11.96
CA LEU A 29 4.52 3.66 11.42
C LEU A 29 4.47 4.53 10.16
N LEU A 30 3.77 4.04 9.15
CA LEU A 30 3.39 4.81 7.98
C LEU A 30 1.89 5.05 8.04
N ARG A 31 1.47 6.31 7.94
CA ARG A 31 0.07 6.65 7.78
C ARG A 31 -0.18 7.10 6.34
N LEU A 32 -1.11 6.46 5.68
CA LEU A 32 -1.62 6.87 4.38
C LEU A 32 -2.95 7.56 4.59
N THR A 33 -3.08 8.80 4.11
CA THR A 33 -4.30 9.58 4.24
C THR A 33 -4.78 10.03 2.86
N ASP A 34 -6.00 9.65 2.52
CA ASP A 34 -6.69 10.16 1.36
C ASP A 34 -7.39 11.47 1.76
N LEU A 35 -6.81 12.61 1.36
CA LEU A 35 -7.25 13.92 1.80
C LEU A 35 -8.64 14.29 1.29
N ASP A 36 -8.94 13.95 0.05
CA ASP A 36 -10.19 14.34 -0.62
C ASP A 36 -11.23 13.22 -0.56
N GLY A 37 -10.84 12.02 -0.19
CA GLY A 37 -11.66 10.82 -0.29
C GLY A 37 -11.86 10.39 -1.74
N ARG A 38 -12.25 9.12 -1.95
CA ARG A 38 -12.56 8.55 -3.27
C ARG A 38 -11.37 8.42 -4.22
N GLN A 39 -10.14 8.53 -3.72
CA GLN A 39 -8.94 8.33 -4.51
C GLN A 39 -8.23 7.06 -4.03
N PRO A 40 -8.10 6.04 -4.87
CA PRO A 40 -7.27 4.91 -4.53
C PRO A 40 -5.80 5.33 -4.47
N ILE A 41 -5.08 4.69 -3.55
CA ILE A 41 -3.64 4.86 -3.41
C ILE A 41 -3.02 3.51 -3.74
N ASP A 42 -2.21 3.46 -4.78
CA ASP A 42 -1.43 2.27 -5.08
C ASP A 42 -0.24 2.19 -4.13
N PHE A 43 0.01 1.02 -3.58
CA PHE A 43 1.01 0.83 -2.55
C PHE A 43 1.93 -0.35 -2.87
N TRP A 44 3.23 -0.11 -2.82
CA TRP A 44 4.26 -1.13 -2.95
C TRP A 44 5.21 -1.08 -1.77
N ALA A 45 5.73 -2.23 -1.40
CA ALA A 45 6.78 -2.32 -0.40
C ALA A 45 7.84 -3.31 -0.87
N PHE A 46 9.10 -2.92 -0.71
CA PHE A 46 10.25 -3.72 -1.09
C PHE A 46 11.18 -3.83 0.10
N SER A 47 11.83 -4.98 0.26
CA SER A 47 12.92 -5.10 1.22
C SER A 47 14.10 -4.26 0.75
N GLN A 48 14.62 -3.41 1.63
CA GLN A 48 15.78 -2.59 1.30
C GLN A 48 17.04 -3.43 1.14
N GLU A 49 17.14 -4.53 1.87
CA GLU A 49 18.30 -5.45 1.80
C GLU A 49 18.25 -6.29 0.53
N ASN A 50 17.06 -6.64 0.08
CA ASN A 50 16.86 -7.45 -1.11
C ASN A 50 15.60 -7.00 -1.86
N PRO A 51 15.72 -6.10 -2.85
CA PRO A 51 14.55 -5.58 -3.57
C PRO A 51 13.77 -6.63 -4.37
N TRP A 52 14.32 -7.81 -4.60
CA TRP A 52 13.59 -8.93 -5.20
C TRP A 52 12.53 -9.48 -4.24
N GLU A 53 12.72 -9.27 -2.95
CA GLU A 53 11.67 -9.53 -1.96
C GLU A 53 10.77 -8.32 -1.85
N HIS A 54 9.50 -8.49 -2.17
CA HIS A 54 8.53 -7.42 -2.18
C HIS A 54 7.17 -7.90 -1.69
N LEU A 55 6.34 -6.96 -1.29
CA LEU A 55 4.95 -7.22 -0.94
C LEU A 55 4.27 -7.92 -2.12
N SER A 56 3.64 -9.04 -1.84
CA SER A 56 2.93 -9.84 -2.83
C SER A 56 1.47 -10.01 -2.43
N CYS A 57 0.58 -9.55 -3.27
CA CYS A 57 -0.86 -9.69 -3.04
C CYS A 57 -1.28 -11.15 -2.98
N GLU A 58 -0.76 -11.99 -3.86
CA GLU A 58 -1.09 -13.41 -3.91
C GLU A 58 -0.66 -14.14 -2.65
N HIS A 59 0.57 -13.89 -2.19
CA HIS A 59 1.06 -14.50 -0.96
C HIS A 59 0.35 -13.97 0.27
N THR A 60 -0.01 -12.69 0.28
CA THR A 60 -0.80 -12.09 1.36
C THR A 60 -2.18 -12.75 1.44
N LYS A 61 -2.90 -12.86 0.33
CA LYS A 61 -4.23 -13.48 0.30
C LYS A 61 -4.22 -14.91 0.83
N THR A 62 -3.26 -15.71 0.42
CA THR A 62 -3.15 -17.09 0.88
C THR A 62 -2.80 -17.18 2.36
N SER A 63 -2.03 -16.25 2.87
CA SER A 63 -1.63 -16.24 4.28
C SER A 63 -2.74 -15.75 5.21
N ILE A 64 -3.46 -14.70 4.84
CA ILE A 64 -4.56 -14.17 5.64
C ILE A 64 -5.91 -14.84 5.35
N GLN A 65 -6.01 -15.60 4.25
CA GLN A 65 -7.22 -16.29 3.79
C GLN A 65 -8.43 -15.35 3.61
N ARG A 66 -8.17 -14.17 3.08
CA ARG A 66 -9.15 -13.15 2.73
C ARG A 66 -8.75 -12.43 1.46
N LEU A 67 -9.73 -11.86 0.77
CA LEU A 67 -9.49 -11.07 -0.44
C LEU A 67 -8.95 -9.67 -0.12
N TYR A 68 -9.31 -9.13 1.05
CA TYR A 68 -8.91 -7.79 1.48
C TYR A 68 -8.29 -7.86 2.87
N PRO A 69 -7.13 -7.23 3.10
CA PRO A 69 -6.56 -7.16 4.43
C PRO A 69 -7.39 -6.25 5.33
N VAL A 70 -7.42 -6.57 6.60
CA VAL A 70 -8.09 -5.77 7.62
C VAL A 70 -7.12 -5.47 8.75
N GLN A 71 -7.51 -4.55 9.63
CA GLN A 71 -6.74 -4.24 10.82
C GLN A 71 -6.36 -5.51 11.59
N GLY A 72 -5.10 -5.64 11.94
CA GLY A 72 -4.55 -6.82 12.59
C GLY A 72 -3.89 -7.82 11.64
N ASP A 73 -4.13 -7.72 10.34
CA ASP A 73 -3.47 -8.57 9.36
C ASP A 73 -2.04 -8.09 9.07
N SER A 74 -1.24 -9.01 8.57
CA SER A 74 0.05 -8.70 7.97
C SER A 74 -0.02 -8.84 6.46
N ALA A 75 0.69 -7.98 5.75
CA ALA A 75 1.00 -8.19 4.34
C ALA A 75 2.31 -8.99 4.24
N TYR A 76 2.36 -9.89 3.29
CA TYR A 76 3.45 -10.86 3.14
C TYR A 76 4.22 -10.63 1.84
N THR A 77 5.48 -10.99 1.86
CA THR A 77 6.33 -10.95 0.69
C THR A 77 6.17 -12.20 -0.17
N ASN A 78 6.74 -12.14 -1.36
CA ASN A 78 6.89 -13.32 -2.24
C ASN A 78 7.80 -14.42 -1.65
N TYR A 79 8.49 -14.13 -0.55
CA TYR A 79 9.23 -15.13 0.24
C TYR A 79 8.43 -15.61 1.46
N ARG A 80 7.14 -15.27 1.53
CA ARG A 80 6.20 -15.63 2.61
C ARG A 80 6.60 -15.11 3.99
N ARG A 81 7.22 -13.95 4.02
CA ARG A 81 7.58 -13.25 5.26
C ARG A 81 6.70 -12.02 5.45
N PRO A 82 6.25 -11.71 6.68
CA PRO A 82 5.51 -10.47 6.90
C PRO A 82 6.43 -9.27 6.67
N ILE A 83 5.93 -8.28 5.97
CA ILE A 83 6.68 -7.05 5.69
C ILE A 83 6.01 -5.82 6.31
N ILE A 84 4.70 -5.79 6.38
CA ILE A 84 3.91 -4.69 6.92
C ILE A 84 2.75 -5.27 7.72
N ASN A 85 2.44 -4.62 8.85
CA ASN A 85 1.25 -4.94 9.64
C ASN A 85 0.24 -3.80 9.49
N VAL A 86 -1.02 -4.14 9.32
CA VAL A 86 -2.12 -3.17 9.35
C VAL A 86 -2.47 -2.88 10.81
N VAL A 87 -1.93 -1.81 11.34
CA VAL A 87 -2.08 -1.45 12.76
C VAL A 87 -3.42 -0.80 13.01
N GLU A 88 -3.85 0.08 12.13
CA GLU A 88 -5.11 0.80 12.24
C GLU A 88 -5.66 1.05 10.84
N ASP A 89 -6.96 0.87 10.67
CA ASP A 89 -7.65 1.14 9.42
C ASP A 89 -9.04 1.71 9.72
N ASN A 90 -9.22 2.99 9.46
CA ASN A 90 -10.50 3.67 9.59
C ASN A 90 -11.10 4.05 8.22
N SER A 91 -10.54 3.50 7.16
CA SER A 91 -11.06 3.63 5.80
C SER A 91 -12.25 2.66 5.58
N PRO A 92 -12.92 2.70 4.40
CA PRO A 92 -13.92 1.69 4.04
C PRO A 92 -13.41 0.25 4.03
N GLY A 93 -12.10 0.04 4.03
CA GLY A 93 -11.49 -1.28 4.24
C GLY A 93 -11.47 -2.20 3.03
N GLN A 94 -11.76 -1.72 1.85
CA GLN A 94 -11.74 -2.51 0.62
C GLN A 94 -10.40 -2.30 -0.11
N HIS A 95 -9.33 -2.83 0.48
CA HIS A 95 -7.99 -2.73 -0.09
C HIS A 95 -7.80 -3.81 -1.15
N ASP A 96 -7.97 -3.44 -2.41
CA ASP A 96 -7.92 -4.37 -3.53
C ASP A 96 -6.53 -5.01 -3.67
N MET A 97 -6.50 -6.32 -3.67
CA MET A 97 -5.32 -7.14 -3.96
C MET A 97 -5.51 -8.01 -5.20
N GLU A 98 -6.58 -7.77 -5.95
CA GLU A 98 -6.92 -8.56 -7.13
C GLU A 98 -6.49 -7.88 -8.43
N SER A 99 -6.60 -6.56 -8.47
CA SER A 99 -6.34 -5.78 -9.67
C SER A 99 -4.92 -5.22 -9.64
N ALA A 100 -4.24 -5.28 -10.76
CA ALA A 100 -2.98 -4.56 -10.91
C ALA A 100 -3.25 -3.06 -10.92
N ALA A 101 -2.27 -2.29 -10.42
CA ALA A 101 -2.30 -0.84 -10.55
C ALA A 101 -2.47 -0.43 -12.02
N CYS A 102 -3.21 0.63 -12.26
CA CYS A 102 -3.40 1.14 -13.60
C CYS A 102 -2.08 1.66 -14.18
N ASP A 103 -1.93 1.47 -15.47
CA ASP A 103 -0.80 1.99 -16.23
C ASP A 103 -1.29 2.53 -17.59
N GLN A 104 -0.38 3.12 -18.34
CA GLN A 104 -0.70 3.64 -19.66
C GLN A 104 -1.35 2.62 -20.58
N PRO A 105 -0.82 1.39 -20.74
CA PRO A 105 -1.44 0.37 -21.56
C PRO A 105 -2.88 0.07 -21.15
N ARG A 106 -3.14 -0.03 -19.85
CA ARG A 106 -4.49 -0.30 -19.33
C ARG A 106 -5.43 0.86 -19.58
N ASN A 107 -4.98 2.08 -19.37
CA ASN A 107 -5.78 3.27 -19.64
C ASN A 107 -6.15 3.35 -21.12
N LYS A 108 -5.23 2.99 -22.00
CA LYS A 108 -5.47 2.93 -23.46
C LYS A 108 -6.49 1.86 -23.81
N GLU A 109 -6.42 0.67 -23.22
CA GLU A 109 -7.42 -0.38 -23.40
C GLU A 109 -8.83 0.07 -23.04
N LEU A 110 -8.95 0.91 -22.02
CA LEU A 110 -10.22 1.46 -21.56
C LEU A 110 -10.69 2.68 -22.35
N GLY A 111 -10.00 3.05 -23.43
CA GLY A 111 -10.34 4.19 -24.26
C GLY A 111 -9.88 5.55 -23.72
N GLY A 112 -9.03 5.56 -22.71
CA GLY A 112 -8.43 6.77 -22.17
C GLY A 112 -7.30 7.31 -23.06
N THR A 113 -6.90 8.54 -22.79
CA THR A 113 -5.75 9.14 -23.45
C THR A 113 -4.44 8.65 -22.84
N VAL A 114 -3.38 8.67 -23.59
CA VAL A 114 -2.05 8.12 -23.24
C VAL A 114 -1.37 8.86 -22.08
N GLU A 115 -1.92 9.97 -21.64
CA GLU A 115 -1.27 10.89 -20.70
C GLU A 115 -1.48 10.57 -19.21
N HIS A 116 -2.20 9.51 -18.89
CA HIS A 116 -2.44 9.14 -17.50
C HIS A 116 -1.54 7.97 -17.10
N THR A 117 -0.51 8.32 -16.37
CA THR A 117 0.24 7.36 -15.55
C THR A 117 -0.18 7.53 -14.09
N ASN A 118 -0.36 6.43 -13.42
CA ASN A 118 -0.45 6.46 -11.96
C ASN A 118 0.93 6.67 -11.36
#